data_735c23b4a9f29413afc211fdc5039087
#
_entry.id   735c23b4a9f29413afc211fdc5039087
#
_cell.length_a   1.000
_cell.length_b   1.000
_cell.length_c   1.000
_cell.angle_alpha   90.00
_cell.angle_beta   90.00
_cell.angle_gamma   90.00
#
_symmetry.space_group_name_H-M   'P 1'
#
loop_
_entity.id
_entity.type
_entity.pdbx_description
1 polymer ?
#
loop_
_entity_poly.entity_id
_entity_poly.type
_entity_poly.pdbx_seq_one_letter_code
_entity_poly.pdbx_strand_id
1 'polypeptide(L)'
;ECTPEHAKMGHCTLAPSQPNAGFAASPEATGDPDCPPEHAKMGHCTPKSGSEPVVDASKSGTDLPPGDAPAPAPPDDWYADRIFPASEMARSRDEMMKENGGQTLTFLSFNLAEYQARQGRNGYRWDGEGWYGGDINRLTVKSEGEGTFGEGVEEAEAQLLYSRAVGPYFNLQAGVRQDLGPRPRRTYATVGFEGLAPYWFEVEGALFLSNKGDVLGRLEGYYDQRIT
;
A
#
# COMPACT_ATOMS: atom_id res chain seq x y z
N GLU A 1 18.53 -10.36 -32.55
CA GLU A 1 19.48 -11.43 -32.20
C GLU A 1 20.29 -11.78 -33.42
N CYS A 2 21.63 -11.71 -33.29
CA CYS A 2 22.54 -12.04 -34.35
C CYS A 2 22.72 -13.58 -34.43
N THR A 3 22.08 -14.21 -35.38
CA THR A 3 22.27 -15.66 -35.61
C THR A 3 23.59 -15.95 -36.33
N PRO A 4 24.19 -17.14 -36.16
CA PRO A 4 25.44 -17.50 -36.81
C PRO A 4 25.39 -17.40 -38.35
N GLU A 5 24.22 -17.55 -38.93
CA GLU A 5 24.00 -17.43 -40.37
C GLU A 5 24.02 -15.97 -40.83
N HIS A 6 23.45 -15.07 -40.07
CA HIS A 6 23.47 -13.62 -40.33
C HIS A 6 24.86 -13.02 -40.14
N ALA A 7 25.65 -13.55 -39.20
CA ALA A 7 27.03 -13.14 -39.01
C ALA A 7 27.91 -13.52 -40.20
N LYS A 8 27.69 -14.70 -40.81
CA LYS A 8 28.42 -15.14 -42.03
C LYS A 8 28.13 -14.28 -43.26
N MET A 9 26.95 -13.66 -43.31
CA MET A 9 26.57 -12.78 -44.41
C MET A 9 26.94 -11.31 -44.15
N GLY A 10 27.64 -11.00 -43.07
CA GLY A 10 28.12 -9.65 -42.75
C GLY A 10 27.06 -8.69 -42.25
N HIS A 11 25.87 -9.19 -41.91
CA HIS A 11 24.76 -8.33 -41.43
C HIS A 11 24.82 -7.97 -39.94
N CYS A 12 25.62 -8.69 -39.15
CA CYS A 12 25.87 -8.40 -37.74
C CYS A 12 27.15 -9.08 -37.26
N THR A 13 27.77 -8.55 -36.22
CA THR A 13 28.88 -9.19 -35.52
C THR A 13 28.37 -9.94 -34.30
N LEU A 14 28.69 -11.22 -34.18
CA LEU A 14 28.44 -11.95 -32.92
C LEU A 14 29.23 -11.27 -31.81
N ALA A 15 28.52 -10.85 -30.75
CA ALA A 15 29.19 -10.43 -29.52
C ALA A 15 30.14 -11.57 -29.08
N PRO A 16 31.39 -11.27 -28.67
CA PRO A 16 32.25 -12.28 -28.10
C PRO A 16 31.49 -12.94 -26.94
N SER A 17 31.36 -14.26 -26.99
CA SER A 17 30.85 -15.04 -25.90
C SER A 17 31.69 -14.71 -24.67
N GLN A 18 31.24 -13.83 -23.84
CA GLN A 18 31.80 -13.71 -22.49
C GLN A 18 31.67 -15.11 -21.90
N PRO A 19 32.74 -15.73 -21.43
CA PRO A 19 32.62 -16.89 -20.60
C PRO A 19 31.70 -16.43 -19.45
N ASN A 20 30.62 -17.14 -19.22
CA ASN A 20 29.84 -17.00 -18.02
C ASN A 20 30.84 -16.85 -16.87
N ALA A 21 31.04 -15.62 -16.41
CA ALA A 21 31.57 -15.40 -15.09
C ALA A 21 30.51 -16.01 -14.16
N GLY A 22 30.64 -17.34 -14.01
CA GLY A 22 30.07 -17.98 -12.88
C GLY A 22 30.47 -17.10 -11.71
N PHE A 23 29.52 -16.66 -10.97
CA PHE A 23 29.78 -16.14 -9.64
C PHE A 23 30.58 -17.23 -8.95
N ALA A 24 31.91 -17.09 -9.00
CA ALA A 24 32.77 -17.79 -8.10
C ALA A 24 32.38 -17.20 -6.72
N ALA A 25 31.51 -17.93 -6.07
CA ALA A 25 31.35 -17.79 -4.64
C ALA A 25 32.76 -17.92 -4.08
N SER A 26 33.31 -16.82 -3.62
CA SER A 26 34.44 -16.86 -2.70
C SER A 26 34.11 -17.89 -1.63
N PRO A 27 34.96 -18.84 -1.32
CA PRO A 27 34.75 -19.73 -0.20
C PRO A 27 35.10 -18.96 1.06
N GLU A 28 34.29 -18.02 1.49
CA GLU A 28 34.33 -17.48 2.83
C GLU A 28 33.35 -18.30 3.68
N ALA A 29 33.99 -19.26 4.37
CA ALA A 29 33.71 -19.74 5.70
C ALA A 29 32.31 -19.41 6.26
N THR A 30 31.32 -20.17 5.86
CA THR A 30 30.12 -20.40 6.68
C THR A 30 30.51 -21.40 7.78
N GLY A 31 31.34 -20.95 8.71
CA GLY A 31 31.57 -21.67 9.96
C GLY A 31 30.51 -21.24 10.95
N ASP A 32 29.80 -22.22 11.51
CA ASP A 32 29.02 -22.03 12.74
C ASP A 32 29.91 -21.28 13.74
N PRO A 33 29.56 -20.05 14.17
CA PRO A 33 30.38 -19.26 15.09
C PRO A 33 30.60 -19.98 16.42
N ASP A 34 29.72 -20.93 16.78
CA ASP A 34 29.83 -21.74 17.98
C ASP A 34 30.65 -23.03 17.79
N CYS A 35 30.99 -23.38 16.52
CA CYS A 35 31.76 -24.58 16.19
C CYS A 35 32.72 -24.34 15.01
N PRO A 36 33.87 -23.69 15.23
CA PRO A 36 34.90 -23.51 14.21
C PRO A 36 35.37 -24.83 13.62
N PRO A 37 35.73 -24.88 12.33
CA PRO A 37 36.12 -26.13 11.63
C PRO A 37 37.26 -26.90 12.34
N GLU A 38 38.12 -26.21 13.02
CA GLU A 38 39.24 -26.83 13.77
C GLU A 38 38.77 -27.55 15.02
N HIS A 39 37.77 -26.99 15.72
CA HIS A 39 37.18 -27.63 16.88
C HIS A 39 36.29 -28.80 16.52
N ALA A 40 35.61 -28.74 15.37
CA ALA A 40 34.86 -29.87 14.83
C ALA A 40 35.76 -31.07 14.49
N LYS A 41 36.93 -30.81 13.90
CA LYS A 41 37.93 -31.87 13.59
C LYS A 41 38.51 -32.53 14.83
N MET A 42 38.59 -31.84 15.96
CA MET A 42 39.08 -32.37 17.24
C MET A 42 37.96 -32.99 18.10
N GLY A 43 36.73 -33.03 17.60
CA GLY A 43 35.61 -33.62 18.33
C GLY A 43 35.09 -32.78 19.52
N HIS A 44 35.46 -31.51 19.59
CA HIS A 44 35.04 -30.61 20.68
C HIS A 44 33.64 -30.03 20.50
N CYS A 45 33.12 -30.05 19.28
CA CYS A 45 31.74 -29.64 18.95
C CYS A 45 31.26 -30.36 17.67
N THR A 46 29.99 -30.55 17.56
CA THR A 46 29.33 -30.97 16.31
C THR A 46 28.75 -29.73 15.65
N PRO A 47 29.18 -29.37 14.41
CA PRO A 47 28.54 -28.29 13.70
C PRO A 47 27.05 -28.57 13.61
N LYS A 48 26.20 -27.60 13.93
CA LYS A 48 24.79 -27.66 13.62
C LYS A 48 24.69 -27.70 12.10
N SER A 49 24.44 -28.89 11.58
CA SER A 49 24.13 -29.08 10.18
C SER A 49 22.87 -28.29 9.86
N GLY A 50 23.06 -27.02 9.51
CA GLY A 50 22.08 -26.31 8.72
C GLY A 50 22.06 -27.03 7.40
N SER A 51 21.09 -27.90 7.20
CA SER A 51 20.77 -28.43 5.89
C SER A 51 20.34 -27.24 5.03
N GLU A 52 21.32 -26.59 4.39
CA GLU A 52 20.99 -25.79 3.23
C GLU A 52 20.23 -26.72 2.29
N PRO A 53 19.01 -26.37 1.88
CA PRO A 53 18.31 -27.15 0.89
C PRO A 53 19.25 -27.23 -0.31
N VAL A 54 19.65 -28.46 -0.68
CA VAL A 54 20.42 -28.69 -1.90
C VAL A 54 19.53 -28.24 -3.05
N VAL A 55 19.76 -27.01 -3.52
CA VAL A 55 19.02 -26.44 -4.63
C VAL A 55 19.47 -27.26 -5.84
N ASP A 56 18.57 -28.07 -6.35
CA ASP A 56 18.78 -28.81 -7.57
C ASP A 56 19.06 -27.79 -8.70
N ALA A 57 20.30 -27.76 -9.16
CA ALA A 57 20.73 -26.81 -10.19
C ALA A 57 19.96 -26.94 -11.54
N SER A 58 19.16 -27.99 -11.68
CA SER A 58 18.26 -28.19 -12.82
C SER A 58 16.95 -27.42 -12.73
N LYS A 59 16.62 -26.90 -11.53
CA LYS A 59 15.40 -26.14 -11.28
C LYS A 59 15.68 -24.64 -11.32
N SER A 60 14.81 -23.88 -11.95
CA SER A 60 14.91 -22.44 -12.04
C SER A 60 13.52 -21.77 -12.02
N GLY A 61 13.49 -20.52 -11.60
CA GLY A 61 12.26 -19.73 -11.63
C GLY A 61 11.16 -20.30 -10.74
N THR A 62 9.98 -20.55 -11.29
CA THR A 62 8.79 -21.03 -10.58
C THR A 62 8.86 -22.49 -10.11
N ASP A 63 9.84 -23.25 -10.57
CA ASP A 63 10.05 -24.63 -10.15
C ASP A 63 10.78 -24.74 -8.80
N LEU A 64 11.32 -23.63 -8.33
CA LEU A 64 11.93 -23.56 -7.01
C LEU A 64 10.86 -23.40 -5.93
N PRO A 65 11.03 -24.08 -4.79
CA PRO A 65 10.14 -23.84 -3.65
C PRO A 65 10.26 -22.38 -3.20
N PRO A 66 9.15 -21.74 -2.76
CA PRO A 66 9.20 -20.40 -2.21
C PRO A 66 10.13 -20.36 -1.00
N GLY A 67 11.01 -19.38 -0.98
CA GLY A 67 11.87 -19.16 0.19
C GLY A 67 11.11 -18.49 1.34
N ASP A 68 11.48 -18.84 2.56
CA ASP A 68 10.90 -18.25 3.77
C ASP A 68 11.60 -16.93 4.19
N ALA A 69 12.67 -16.59 3.51
CA ALA A 69 13.41 -15.37 3.80
C ALA A 69 12.65 -14.13 3.27
N PRO A 70 12.61 -13.03 4.04
CA PRO A 70 12.09 -11.76 3.52
C PRO A 70 12.94 -11.32 2.32
N ALA A 71 12.29 -10.60 1.39
CA ALA A 71 13.01 -10.02 0.27
C ALA A 71 14.16 -9.13 0.77
N PRO A 72 15.34 -9.17 0.12
CA PRO A 72 16.43 -8.28 0.50
C PRO A 72 15.99 -6.83 0.36
N ALA A 73 16.48 -5.97 1.25
CA ALA A 73 16.24 -4.54 1.12
C ALA A 73 16.73 -4.05 -0.25
N PRO A 74 15.99 -3.18 -0.93
CA PRO A 74 16.45 -2.60 -2.18
C PRO A 74 17.77 -1.86 -1.93
N PRO A 75 18.71 -1.88 -2.90
CA PRO A 75 19.96 -1.14 -2.77
C PRO A 75 19.67 0.37 -2.66
N ASP A 76 20.42 1.05 -1.81
CA ASP A 76 20.31 2.51 -1.62
C ASP A 76 20.97 3.30 -2.76
N ASP A 77 21.62 2.62 -3.70
CA ASP A 77 22.27 3.24 -4.83
C ASP A 77 21.36 3.27 -6.08
N TRP A 78 21.45 4.36 -6.80
CA TRP A 78 20.78 4.52 -8.08
C TRP A 78 21.69 3.99 -9.18
N TYR A 79 21.36 2.84 -9.75
CA TYR A 79 22.22 2.18 -10.74
C TYR A 79 22.55 3.08 -11.94
N ALA A 80 21.64 3.93 -12.37
CA ALA A 80 21.85 4.87 -13.48
C ALA A 80 22.93 5.92 -13.18
N ASP A 81 23.16 6.28 -11.92
CA ASP A 81 24.18 7.24 -11.51
C ASP A 81 25.61 6.69 -11.71
N ARG A 82 25.75 5.39 -11.99
CA ARG A 82 27.02 4.76 -12.36
C ARG A 82 27.40 4.98 -13.82
N ILE A 83 26.42 5.31 -14.65
CA ILE A 83 26.57 5.44 -16.10
C ILE A 83 26.43 6.90 -16.53
N PHE A 84 25.54 7.65 -15.91
CA PHE A 84 25.23 9.03 -16.23
C PHE A 84 25.64 9.98 -15.10
N PRO A 85 25.85 11.28 -15.39
CA PRO A 85 26.19 12.24 -14.36
C PRO A 85 25.13 12.31 -13.25
N ALA A 86 25.53 12.15 -12.00
CA ALA A 86 24.64 12.10 -10.85
C ALA A 86 23.71 13.34 -10.75
N SER A 87 24.21 14.51 -11.16
CA SER A 87 23.41 15.75 -11.18
C SER A 87 22.28 15.74 -12.21
N GLU A 88 22.49 15.09 -13.35
CA GLU A 88 21.46 14.94 -14.37
C GLU A 88 20.41 13.92 -13.91
N MET A 89 20.85 12.82 -13.33
CA MET A 89 19.98 11.79 -12.79
C MET A 89 19.15 12.31 -11.62
N ALA A 90 19.73 13.11 -10.73
CA ALA A 90 18.99 13.76 -9.66
C ALA A 90 17.86 14.66 -10.20
N ARG A 91 18.18 15.50 -11.22
CA ARG A 91 17.18 16.35 -11.86
C ARG A 91 16.06 15.54 -12.52
N SER A 92 16.41 14.49 -13.27
CA SER A 92 15.43 13.62 -13.92
C SER A 92 14.52 12.92 -12.91
N ARG A 93 15.05 12.50 -11.75
CA ARG A 93 14.25 11.93 -10.66
C ARG A 93 13.29 12.98 -10.07
N ASP A 94 13.76 14.20 -9.86
CA ASP A 94 12.92 15.29 -9.36
C ASP A 94 11.79 15.65 -10.33
N GLU A 95 12.08 15.68 -11.62
CA GLU A 95 11.08 15.91 -12.66
C GLU A 95 10.07 14.77 -12.72
N MET A 96 10.54 13.51 -12.70
CA MET A 96 9.68 12.34 -12.67
C MET A 96 8.75 12.35 -11.44
N MET A 97 9.29 12.71 -10.26
CA MET A 97 8.48 12.78 -9.03
C MET A 97 7.46 13.91 -9.08
N LYS A 98 7.74 15.02 -9.76
CA LYS A 98 6.77 16.12 -9.96
C LYS A 98 5.66 15.73 -10.93
N GLU A 99 5.98 14.95 -11.95
CA GLU A 99 5.03 14.57 -13.01
C GLU A 99 4.21 13.33 -12.66
N ASN A 100 4.83 12.34 -11.99
CA ASN A 100 4.23 11.02 -11.80
C ASN A 100 4.17 10.55 -10.34
N GLY A 101 4.69 11.33 -9.40
CA GLY A 101 4.69 10.97 -7.98
C GLY A 101 4.68 12.19 -7.09
N GLY A 102 4.38 11.99 -5.79
CA GLY A 102 4.37 13.06 -4.80
C GLY A 102 3.35 14.17 -5.04
N GLN A 103 2.37 13.93 -5.90
CA GLN A 103 1.34 14.91 -6.22
C GLN A 103 0.40 15.11 -5.03
N THR A 104 -0.06 16.34 -4.88
CA THR A 104 -1.16 16.67 -3.97
C THR A 104 -2.44 16.72 -4.79
N LEU A 105 -3.39 15.90 -4.43
CA LEU A 105 -4.65 15.75 -5.14
C LEU A 105 -5.82 16.19 -4.25
N THR A 106 -6.91 16.55 -4.90
CA THR A 106 -8.21 16.80 -4.28
C THR A 106 -9.20 15.82 -4.87
N PHE A 107 -9.93 15.14 -4.02
CA PHE A 107 -11.01 14.23 -4.38
C PHE A 107 -12.29 14.68 -3.72
N LEU A 108 -13.41 14.54 -4.41
CA LEU A 108 -14.75 14.78 -3.89
C LEU A 108 -15.69 13.72 -4.47
N SER A 109 -16.44 13.05 -3.61
CA SER A 109 -17.45 12.07 -3.95
C SER A 109 -18.77 12.38 -3.25
N PHE A 110 -19.88 12.12 -3.94
CA PHE A 110 -21.21 12.04 -3.35
C PHE A 110 -21.69 10.60 -3.53
N ASN A 111 -21.69 9.85 -2.43
CA ASN A 111 -22.14 8.47 -2.40
C ASN A 111 -23.67 8.40 -2.50
N LEU A 112 -24.34 9.41 -1.92
CA LEU A 112 -25.78 9.57 -1.95
C LEU A 112 -26.16 11.04 -2.08
N ALA A 113 -27.09 11.33 -2.99
CA ALA A 113 -27.82 12.59 -3.09
C ALA A 113 -29.26 12.25 -3.46
N GLU A 114 -30.13 12.16 -2.48
CA GLU A 114 -31.49 11.63 -2.62
C GLU A 114 -32.52 12.71 -2.34
N TYR A 115 -33.50 12.81 -3.24
CA TYR A 115 -34.73 13.53 -3.01
C TYR A 115 -35.85 12.53 -2.77
N GLN A 116 -36.55 12.68 -1.64
CA GLN A 116 -37.62 11.79 -1.22
C GLN A 116 -38.97 12.45 -1.43
N ALA A 117 -39.70 12.00 -2.45
CA ALA A 117 -41.09 12.40 -2.66
C ALA A 117 -42.00 11.61 -1.71
N ARG A 118 -42.66 12.29 -0.79
CA ARG A 118 -43.52 11.69 0.25
C ARG A 118 -44.93 12.27 0.19
N GLN A 119 -45.92 11.53 0.71
CA GLN A 119 -47.24 12.13 0.99
C GLN A 119 -47.08 13.08 2.16
N GLY A 120 -47.18 14.39 1.89
CA GLY A 120 -46.89 15.45 2.85
C GLY A 120 -45.67 16.25 2.44
N ARG A 121 -44.68 16.40 3.33
CA ARG A 121 -43.47 17.15 3.04
C ARG A 121 -42.39 16.23 2.49
N ASN A 122 -41.72 16.68 1.43
CA ASN A 122 -40.64 15.95 0.81
C ASN A 122 -39.38 15.99 1.67
N GLY A 123 -38.62 14.89 1.65
CA GLY A 123 -37.35 14.76 2.34
C GLY A 123 -36.14 14.87 1.42
N TYR A 124 -34.99 14.95 2.00
CA TYR A 124 -33.71 14.85 1.33
C TYR A 124 -32.72 14.10 2.22
N ARG A 125 -31.77 13.43 1.56
CA ARG A 125 -30.65 12.75 2.23
C ARG A 125 -29.38 12.93 1.41
N TRP A 126 -28.24 13.06 2.09
CA TRP A 126 -26.95 13.13 1.47
C TRP A 126 -25.93 12.30 2.22
N ASP A 127 -24.95 11.84 1.50
CA ASP A 127 -23.72 11.25 1.98
C ASP A 127 -22.61 11.62 1.00
N GLY A 128 -21.56 12.20 1.50
CA GLY A 128 -20.45 12.62 0.68
C GLY A 128 -19.16 12.74 1.46
N GLU A 129 -18.08 12.55 0.74
CA GLU A 129 -16.74 12.67 1.27
C GLU A 129 -15.82 13.42 0.32
N GLY A 130 -14.77 13.97 0.87
CA GLY A 130 -13.69 14.56 0.10
C GLY A 130 -12.39 14.50 0.85
N TRP A 131 -11.30 14.44 0.13
CA TRP A 131 -9.99 14.49 0.74
C TRP A 131 -9.01 15.35 -0.06
N TYR A 132 -8.02 15.85 0.66
CA TYR A 132 -6.92 16.63 0.12
C TYR A 132 -5.60 16.11 0.67
N GLY A 133 -4.65 15.81 -0.19
CA GLY A 133 -3.32 15.34 0.23
C GLY A 133 -2.61 14.51 -0.83
N GLY A 134 -1.56 13.84 -0.39
CA GLY A 134 -0.76 12.93 -1.22
C GLY A 134 -1.18 11.47 -1.04
N ASP A 135 -0.33 10.58 -1.53
CA ASP A 135 -0.62 9.14 -1.52
C ASP A 135 -0.71 8.55 -0.11
N ILE A 136 0.09 9.06 0.83
CA ILE A 136 0.20 8.49 2.17
C ILE A 136 -0.61 9.28 3.20
N ASN A 137 -0.60 10.61 3.11
CA ASN A 137 -1.19 11.47 4.13
C ASN A 137 -2.26 12.36 3.49
N ARG A 138 -3.46 12.34 4.06
CA ARG A 138 -4.62 13.08 3.55
C ARG A 138 -5.40 13.73 4.68
N LEU A 139 -6.00 14.85 4.40
CA LEU A 139 -7.05 15.45 5.19
C LEU A 139 -8.38 15.04 4.57
N THR A 140 -9.22 14.33 5.31
CA THR A 140 -10.50 13.80 4.84
C THR A 140 -11.64 14.52 5.55
N VAL A 141 -12.66 14.88 4.80
CA VAL A 141 -13.92 15.44 5.29
C VAL A 141 -15.03 14.50 4.86
N LYS A 142 -15.84 14.05 5.80
CA LYS A 142 -17.04 13.25 5.53
C LYS A 142 -18.27 14.02 6.06
N SER A 143 -19.39 13.95 5.35
CA SER A 143 -20.64 14.55 5.81
C SER A 143 -21.82 13.72 5.32
N GLU A 144 -22.66 13.33 6.24
CA GLU A 144 -23.93 12.66 5.96
C GLU A 144 -25.07 13.34 6.72
N GLY A 145 -26.29 13.18 6.22
CA GLY A 145 -27.46 13.67 6.92
C GLY A 145 -28.74 13.54 6.13
N GLU A 146 -29.82 13.83 6.82
CA GLU A 146 -31.17 13.83 6.26
C GLU A 146 -32.03 14.95 6.84
N GLY A 147 -33.11 15.27 6.15
CA GLY A 147 -34.04 16.27 6.60
C GLY A 147 -35.30 16.35 5.74
N THR A 148 -36.18 17.22 6.19
CA THR A 148 -37.45 17.51 5.53
C THR A 148 -37.48 18.95 5.04
N PHE A 149 -37.88 19.15 3.78
CA PHE A 149 -37.99 20.50 3.21
C PHE A 149 -39.00 21.35 3.95
N GLY A 150 -38.53 22.48 4.46
CA GLY A 150 -39.33 23.43 5.28
C GLY A 150 -39.28 23.18 6.78
N GLU A 151 -38.75 22.04 7.24
CA GLU A 151 -38.50 21.75 8.68
C GLU A 151 -37.00 21.81 9.01
N GLY A 152 -36.14 21.61 8.01
CA GLY A 152 -34.70 21.69 8.16
C GLY A 152 -34.02 20.31 8.27
N VAL A 153 -32.83 20.30 8.82
CA VAL A 153 -32.04 19.10 9.04
C VAL A 153 -32.54 18.35 10.26
N GLU A 154 -32.89 17.09 10.10
CA GLU A 154 -33.35 16.20 11.19
C GLU A 154 -32.13 15.51 11.84
N GLU A 155 -31.24 14.99 11.02
CA GLU A 155 -29.98 14.39 11.49
C GLU A 155 -28.87 14.75 10.52
N ALA A 156 -27.72 15.14 11.03
CA ALA A 156 -26.54 15.34 10.24
C ALA A 156 -25.27 15.20 11.08
N GLU A 157 -24.22 14.74 10.43
CA GLU A 157 -22.88 14.73 10.99
C GLU A 157 -21.87 15.27 10.00
N ALA A 158 -20.78 15.79 10.53
CA ALA A 158 -19.61 16.15 9.78
C ALA A 158 -18.37 15.64 10.49
N GLN A 159 -17.43 15.08 9.73
CA GLN A 159 -16.18 14.56 10.24
C GLN A 159 -15.01 15.26 9.56
N LEU A 160 -13.98 15.55 10.35
CA LEU A 160 -12.68 16.03 9.86
C LEU A 160 -11.62 15.10 10.38
N LEU A 161 -10.98 14.39 9.47
CA LEU A 161 -10.10 13.27 9.77
C LEU A 161 -8.74 13.47 9.10
N TYR A 162 -7.68 13.17 9.82
CA TYR A 162 -6.39 12.87 9.23
C TYR A 162 -6.36 11.39 8.86
N SER A 163 -6.13 11.09 7.59
CA SER A 163 -6.08 9.75 7.03
C SER A 163 -4.66 9.43 6.60
N ARG A 164 -4.16 8.26 7.00
CA ARG A 164 -2.82 7.78 6.65
C ARG A 164 -2.87 6.37 6.11
N ALA A 165 -2.32 6.18 4.91
CA ALA A 165 -2.12 4.87 4.33
C ALA A 165 -1.12 4.06 5.17
N VAL A 166 -1.53 2.87 5.62
CA VAL A 166 -0.70 1.92 6.37
C VAL A 166 -0.32 0.71 5.54
N GLY A 167 -0.81 0.66 4.31
CA GLY A 167 -0.53 -0.36 3.31
C GLY A 167 -1.21 0.01 2.01
N PRO A 168 -1.11 -0.84 0.98
CA PRO A 168 -1.68 -0.54 -0.33
C PRO A 168 -3.22 -0.52 -0.33
N TYR A 169 -3.86 -1.09 0.68
CA TYR A 169 -5.31 -1.29 0.70
C TYR A 169 -6.01 -0.66 1.90
N PHE A 170 -5.29 -0.19 2.92
CA PHE A 170 -5.89 0.31 4.15
C PHE A 170 -5.33 1.65 4.57
N ASN A 171 -6.23 2.51 5.03
CA ASN A 171 -5.94 3.78 5.69
C ASN A 171 -6.37 3.72 7.16
N LEU A 172 -5.57 4.28 8.05
CA LEU A 172 -5.99 4.62 9.41
C LEU A 172 -6.42 6.08 9.45
N GLN A 173 -7.49 6.35 10.19
CA GLN A 173 -8.08 7.67 10.31
C GLN A 173 -8.15 8.10 11.78
N ALA A 174 -7.88 9.36 12.05
CA ALA A 174 -8.07 9.96 13.37
C ALA A 174 -8.51 11.42 13.24
N GLY A 175 -9.44 11.85 14.06
CA GLY A 175 -9.92 13.23 14.01
C GLY A 175 -11.11 13.50 14.88
N VAL A 176 -12.01 14.33 14.39
CA VAL A 176 -13.19 14.75 15.11
C VAL A 176 -14.46 14.56 14.27
N ARG A 177 -15.53 14.18 14.92
CA ARG A 177 -16.88 14.17 14.40
C ARG A 177 -17.73 15.16 15.18
N GLN A 178 -18.59 15.89 14.50
CA GLN A 178 -19.56 16.81 15.06
C GLN A 178 -20.96 16.46 14.57
N ASP A 179 -21.87 16.18 15.50
CA ASP A 179 -23.29 16.06 15.19
C ASP A 179 -23.89 17.47 14.99
N LEU A 180 -24.52 17.68 13.86
CA LEU A 180 -25.07 18.96 13.41
C LEU A 180 -26.60 19.03 13.53
N GLY A 181 -27.25 17.91 13.87
CA GLY A 181 -28.71 17.82 14.01
C GLY A 181 -29.29 18.65 15.15
N PRO A 182 -30.65 18.68 15.30
CA PRO A 182 -31.37 19.58 16.24
C PRO A 182 -31.04 19.14 17.60
N ARG A 183 -30.49 18.66 18.35
CA ARG A 183 -30.09 18.41 19.75
C ARG A 183 -30.31 16.95 20.18
N PRO A 184 -29.37 16.41 20.95
CA PRO A 184 -28.17 17.09 21.48
C PRO A 184 -27.02 17.11 20.49
N ARG A 185 -26.44 18.27 20.25
CA ARG A 185 -25.19 18.39 19.47
C ARG A 185 -24.04 17.81 20.28
N ARG A 186 -23.33 16.86 19.70
CA ARG A 186 -22.20 16.19 20.35
C ARG A 186 -20.96 16.26 19.47
N THR A 187 -19.83 16.37 20.13
CA THR A 187 -18.52 16.29 19.50
C THR A 187 -17.85 15.02 19.96
N TYR A 188 -17.21 14.31 19.02
CA TYR A 188 -16.54 13.05 19.29
C TYR A 188 -15.09 13.12 18.81
N ALA A 189 -14.19 12.54 19.59
CA ALA A 189 -12.92 12.10 19.07
C ALA A 189 -13.16 10.82 18.29
N THR A 190 -12.56 10.74 17.09
CA THR A 190 -12.77 9.62 16.16
C THR A 190 -11.45 8.95 15.86
N VAL A 191 -11.45 7.62 15.89
CA VAL A 191 -10.37 6.77 15.38
C VAL A 191 -11.02 5.67 14.56
N GLY A 192 -10.51 5.45 13.36
CA GLY A 192 -11.10 4.49 12.44
C GLY A 192 -10.12 3.96 11.41
N PHE A 193 -10.63 3.13 10.56
CA PHE A 193 -9.96 2.62 9.38
C PHE A 193 -10.94 2.52 8.22
N GLU A 194 -10.42 2.63 7.02
CA GLU A 194 -11.12 2.33 5.78
C GLU A 194 -10.19 1.56 4.85
N GLY A 195 -10.74 0.75 3.98
CA GLY A 195 -9.91 0.03 3.02
C GLY A 195 -10.64 -1.02 2.20
N LEU A 196 -9.86 -1.68 1.37
CA LEU A 196 -10.31 -2.69 0.46
C LEU A 196 -9.88 -4.07 0.96
N ALA A 197 -10.83 -4.87 1.41
CA ALA A 197 -10.64 -6.26 1.78
C ALA A 197 -10.57 -7.16 0.53
N PRO A 198 -10.09 -8.43 0.65
CA PRO A 198 -10.09 -9.36 -0.46
C PRO A 198 -11.45 -9.46 -1.17
N TYR A 199 -11.40 -9.70 -2.49
CA TYR A 199 -12.57 -9.76 -3.38
C TYR A 199 -13.29 -8.42 -3.59
N TRP A 200 -12.56 -7.29 -3.47
CA TRP A 200 -13.09 -5.95 -3.71
C TRP A 200 -14.19 -5.52 -2.72
N PHE A 201 -14.13 -6.07 -1.52
CA PHE A 201 -15.06 -5.72 -0.46
C PHE A 201 -14.53 -4.47 0.26
N GLU A 202 -15.24 -3.34 0.12
CA GLU A 202 -14.90 -2.11 0.83
C GLU A 202 -15.37 -2.22 2.28
N VAL A 203 -14.50 -1.89 3.22
CA VAL A 203 -14.78 -1.93 4.65
C VAL A 203 -14.37 -0.62 5.31
N GLU A 204 -15.24 -0.13 6.18
CA GLU A 204 -14.96 1.02 7.03
C GLU A 204 -15.35 0.71 8.47
N GLY A 205 -14.50 1.11 9.43
CA GLY A 205 -14.80 0.96 10.84
C GLY A 205 -14.31 2.16 11.62
N ALA A 206 -15.12 2.63 12.58
CA ALA A 206 -14.77 3.76 13.42
C ALA A 206 -15.28 3.60 14.86
N LEU A 207 -14.50 4.13 15.80
CA LEU A 207 -14.87 4.32 17.19
C LEU A 207 -14.96 5.82 17.48
N PHE A 208 -16.00 6.21 18.19
CA PHE A 208 -16.30 7.59 18.52
C PHE A 208 -16.38 7.73 20.03
N LEU A 209 -15.58 8.61 20.61
CA LEU A 209 -15.64 8.96 22.03
C LEU A 209 -16.25 10.36 22.18
N SER A 210 -17.44 10.45 22.75
CA SER A 210 -18.14 11.72 22.91
C SER A 210 -17.53 12.59 24.01
N ASN A 211 -17.77 13.89 23.92
CA ASN A 211 -17.44 14.86 24.97
C ASN A 211 -18.25 14.67 26.28
N LYS A 212 -19.13 13.66 26.33
CA LYS A 212 -19.90 13.25 27.51
C LYS A 212 -19.48 11.89 28.07
N GLY A 213 -18.51 11.22 27.38
CA GLY A 213 -17.99 9.92 27.79
C GLY A 213 -18.70 8.71 27.13
N ASP A 214 -19.65 8.95 26.23
CA ASP A 214 -20.26 7.84 25.49
C ASP A 214 -19.27 7.31 24.44
N VAL A 215 -19.26 6.00 24.26
CA VAL A 215 -18.48 5.32 23.22
C VAL A 215 -19.44 4.71 22.22
N LEU A 216 -19.25 5.04 20.95
CA LEU A 216 -20.01 4.49 19.82
C LEU A 216 -19.07 3.79 18.88
N GLY A 217 -19.54 2.75 18.19
CA GLY A 217 -18.83 2.05 17.12
C GLY A 217 -19.69 1.98 15.87
N ARG A 218 -19.04 2.15 14.71
CA ARG A 218 -19.64 2.00 13.38
C ARG A 218 -18.80 0.99 12.60
N LEU A 219 -19.43 0.09 11.89
CA LEU A 219 -18.79 -0.83 10.97
C LEU A 219 -19.66 -0.93 9.72
N GLU A 220 -19.09 -0.64 8.58
CA GLU A 220 -19.77 -0.63 7.30
C GLU A 220 -19.00 -1.49 6.29
N GLY A 221 -19.74 -2.05 5.33
CA GLY A 221 -19.15 -2.84 4.26
C GLY A 221 -19.97 -2.68 2.99
N TYR A 222 -19.27 -2.48 1.87
CA TYR A 222 -19.86 -2.30 0.54
C TYR A 222 -19.26 -3.31 -0.42
N TYR A 223 -20.10 -3.78 -1.31
CA TYR A 223 -19.68 -4.70 -2.35
C TYR A 223 -20.44 -4.43 -3.65
N ASP A 224 -19.72 -3.98 -4.65
CA ASP A 224 -20.26 -3.74 -5.97
C ASP A 224 -20.19 -5.02 -6.83
N GLN A 225 -21.33 -5.64 -7.07
CA GLN A 225 -21.40 -6.81 -7.95
C GLN A 225 -22.04 -6.44 -9.28
N ARG A 226 -21.27 -6.66 -10.35
CA ARG A 226 -21.82 -6.55 -11.71
C ARG A 226 -22.73 -7.72 -12.00
N ILE A 227 -23.99 -7.44 -12.27
CA ILE A 227 -24.98 -8.40 -12.76
C ILE A 227 -24.99 -8.28 -14.29
N THR A 228 -24.56 -9.35 -14.99
CA THR A 228 -24.58 -9.43 -16.47
C THR A 228 -25.77 -10.22 -16.94
#